data_37faeccdcb0a8c9557de177f4924907d
#
_entry.id   37faeccdcb0a8c9557de177f4924907d
#
_cell.length_a   1.000
_cell.length_b   1.000
_cell.length_c   1.000
_cell.angle_alpha   90.00
_cell.angle_beta   90.00
_cell.angle_gamma   90.00
#
_symmetry.space_group_name_H-M   'P 1'
#
loop_
_entity.id
_entity.type
_entity.pdbx_description
1 polymer ?
#
loop_
_entity_poly.entity_id
_entity_poly.type
_entity_poly.pdbx_seq_one_letter_code
_entity_poly.pdbx_strand_id
1 'polypeptide(L)'
;MQTVTKKDVAKRTAKMLDEKIYTTEKFVDAIFTVLREILAEANPEVRIEIRDFGVFEVKKTKPKPKARNPRSGDIIYVPARRKTHFKAGKLLKDVLKVPIPADRS
;
A
#
# COMPACT_ATOMS: atom_id res chain seq x y z
N MET A 1 -10.53 -2.74 14.88
CA MET A 1 -9.34 -2.28 14.13
C MET A 1 -9.27 -0.76 14.13
N GLN A 2 -8.10 -0.21 14.36
CA GLN A 2 -7.89 1.24 14.30
C GLN A 2 -7.60 1.66 12.87
N THR A 3 -8.21 2.77 12.43
CA THR A 3 -7.95 3.34 11.11
C THR A 3 -7.14 4.63 11.27
N VAL A 4 -5.97 4.67 10.63
CA VAL A 4 -5.11 5.84 10.60
C VAL A 4 -5.18 6.45 9.20
N THR A 5 -5.51 7.73 9.12
CA THR A 5 -5.70 8.44 7.85
C THR A 5 -4.47 9.28 7.49
N LYS A 6 -4.45 9.83 6.27
CA LYS A 6 -3.41 10.80 5.88
C LYS A 6 -3.35 11.98 6.83
N LYS A 7 -4.50 12.41 7.31
CA LYS A 7 -4.59 13.53 8.25
C LYS A 7 -3.89 13.21 9.57
N ASP A 8 -4.06 11.99 10.07
CA ASP A 8 -3.37 11.53 11.27
C ASP A 8 -1.86 11.46 11.06
N VAL A 9 -1.42 10.99 9.89
CA VAL A 9 0.00 10.97 9.52
C VAL A 9 0.55 12.38 9.50
N ALA A 10 -0.19 13.33 8.90
CA ALA A 10 0.23 14.74 8.84
C ALA A 10 0.37 15.36 10.24
N LYS A 11 -0.54 15.06 11.15
CA LYS A 11 -0.48 15.56 12.53
C LYS A 11 0.77 15.06 13.26
N ARG A 12 1.07 13.77 13.13
CA ARG A 12 2.27 13.21 13.76
C ARG A 12 3.55 13.74 13.13
N THR A 13 3.54 13.94 11.82
CA THR A 13 4.68 14.52 11.10
C THR A 13 4.92 15.97 11.53
N ALA A 14 3.85 16.77 11.63
CA ALA A 14 3.94 18.15 12.08
C ALA A 14 4.54 18.25 13.48
N LYS A 15 4.12 17.36 14.38
CA LYS A 15 4.64 17.30 15.74
C LYS A 15 6.13 16.92 15.75
N MET A 16 6.52 15.95 14.95
CA MET A 16 7.91 15.50 14.87
C MET A 16 8.83 16.61 14.38
N LEU A 17 8.37 17.41 13.43
CA LEU A 17 9.16 18.46 12.79
C LEU A 17 8.96 19.84 13.41
N ASP A 18 8.10 19.95 14.41
CA ASP A 18 7.68 21.24 15.00
C ASP A 18 7.20 22.22 13.92
N GLU A 19 6.30 21.72 13.05
CA GLU A 19 5.74 22.47 11.94
C GLU A 19 4.24 22.65 12.11
N LYS A 20 3.66 23.58 11.34
CA LYS A 20 2.23 23.80 11.32
C LYS A 20 1.52 22.63 10.64
N ILE A 21 0.44 22.15 11.24
CA ILE A 21 -0.36 21.04 10.70
C ILE A 21 -0.84 21.37 9.28
N TYR A 22 -1.33 22.57 9.06
CA TYR A 22 -1.85 22.99 7.76
C TYR A 22 -0.84 22.84 6.63
N THR A 23 0.40 23.28 6.86
CA THR A 23 1.48 23.17 5.87
C THR A 23 1.86 21.72 5.66
N THR A 24 1.97 20.95 6.75
CA THR A 24 2.36 19.54 6.71
C THR A 24 1.32 18.70 5.98
N GLU A 25 0.03 18.99 6.15
CA GLU A 25 -1.04 18.28 5.43
C GLU A 25 -0.87 18.41 3.92
N LYS A 26 -0.48 19.57 3.42
CA LYS A 26 -0.22 19.76 1.99
C LYS A 26 0.89 18.87 1.47
N PHE A 27 2.00 18.79 2.20
CA PHE A 27 3.13 17.95 1.81
C PHE A 27 2.78 16.48 1.86
N VAL A 28 2.13 16.04 2.93
CA VAL A 28 1.73 14.63 3.07
C VAL A 28 0.75 14.23 1.98
N ASP A 29 -0.24 15.07 1.69
CA ASP A 29 -1.20 14.80 0.63
C ASP A 29 -0.53 14.72 -0.73
N ALA A 30 0.40 15.64 -1.02
CA ALA A 30 1.14 15.65 -2.28
C ALA A 30 1.99 14.38 -2.44
N ILE A 31 2.67 13.94 -1.38
CA ILE A 31 3.49 12.74 -1.41
C ILE A 31 2.64 11.52 -1.77
N PHE A 32 1.51 11.32 -1.10
CA PHE A 32 0.65 10.17 -1.38
C PHE A 32 0.00 10.24 -2.75
N THR A 33 -0.32 11.45 -3.23
CA THR A 33 -0.81 11.65 -4.59
C THR A 33 0.23 11.20 -5.62
N VAL A 34 1.49 11.61 -5.43
CA VAL A 34 2.59 11.22 -6.33
C VAL A 34 2.82 9.71 -6.31
N LEU A 35 2.80 9.10 -5.12
CA LEU A 35 2.96 7.64 -5.00
C LEU A 35 1.84 6.92 -5.77
N ARG A 36 0.60 7.38 -5.63
CA ARG A 36 -0.53 6.81 -6.36
C ARG A 36 -0.36 6.94 -7.87
N GLU A 37 0.10 8.09 -8.33
CA GLU A 37 0.35 8.33 -9.76
C GLU A 37 1.43 7.40 -10.30
N ILE A 38 2.53 7.25 -9.60
CA ILE A 38 3.62 6.34 -10.00
C ILE A 38 3.11 4.91 -10.14
N LEU A 39 2.33 4.46 -9.16
CA LEU A 39 1.77 3.10 -9.18
C LEU A 39 0.74 2.94 -10.30
N ALA A 40 -0.10 3.95 -10.52
CA ALA A 40 -1.13 3.92 -11.57
C ALA A 40 -0.54 3.92 -12.97
N GLU A 41 0.61 4.57 -13.16
CA GLU A 41 1.28 4.69 -14.45
C GLU A 41 2.19 3.51 -14.79
N ALA A 42 2.26 2.50 -13.93
CA ALA A 42 3.08 1.31 -14.17
C ALA A 42 2.80 0.69 -15.53
N ASN A 43 3.84 0.41 -16.33
CA ASN A 43 3.70 -0.11 -17.68
C ASN A 43 4.68 -1.28 -17.94
N PRO A 44 4.26 -2.53 -17.67
CA PRO A 44 3.14 -2.86 -16.80
C PRO A 44 3.51 -2.91 -15.31
N GLU A 45 4.81 -2.87 -14.98
CA GLU A 45 5.31 -3.08 -13.63
C GLU A 45 6.15 -1.90 -13.16
N VAL A 46 6.09 -1.63 -11.85
CA VAL A 46 6.90 -0.62 -11.19
C VAL A 46 7.16 -1.04 -9.75
N ARG A 47 8.22 -0.51 -9.21
CA ARG A 47 8.64 -0.78 -7.84
C ARG A 47 9.05 0.53 -7.18
N ILE A 48 8.45 0.84 -6.03
CA ILE A 48 8.83 2.00 -5.22
C ILE A 48 9.52 1.48 -3.96
N GLU A 49 10.82 1.71 -3.86
CA GLU A 49 11.57 1.32 -2.68
C GLU A 49 11.63 2.49 -1.69
N ILE A 50 11.13 2.27 -0.48
CA ILE A 50 11.19 3.26 0.60
C ILE A 50 12.07 2.67 1.70
N ARG A 51 13.29 3.20 1.80
CA ARG A 51 14.29 2.73 2.74
C ARG A 51 13.74 2.76 4.17
N ASP A 52 14.03 1.73 4.94
CA ASP A 52 13.60 1.56 6.33
C ASP A 52 12.09 1.44 6.52
N PHE A 53 11.36 1.21 5.45
CA PHE A 53 9.92 1.04 5.49
C PHE A 53 9.47 -0.18 4.72
N GLY A 54 9.67 -0.20 3.42
CA GLY A 54 9.26 -1.31 2.59
C GLY A 54 9.22 -0.98 1.11
N VAL A 55 8.59 -1.85 0.36
CA VAL A 55 8.50 -1.74 -1.09
C VAL A 55 7.06 -1.86 -1.54
N PHE A 56 6.60 -0.88 -2.32
CA PHE A 56 5.33 -0.97 -3.04
C PHE A 56 5.62 -1.46 -4.45
N GLU A 57 4.90 -2.47 -4.90
CA GLU A 57 5.07 -3.02 -6.22
C GLU A 57 3.75 -3.03 -6.97
N VAL A 58 3.83 -2.82 -8.29
CA VAL A 58 2.74 -3.14 -9.21
C VAL A 58 3.26 -4.22 -10.13
N LYS A 59 2.58 -5.35 -10.17
CA LYS A 59 2.96 -6.48 -11.00
C LYS A 59 1.82 -6.90 -11.89
N LYS A 60 2.19 -7.41 -13.06
CA LYS A 60 1.25 -7.98 -14.00
C LYS A 60 0.74 -9.32 -13.48
N THR A 61 -0.57 -9.54 -13.55
CA THR A 61 -1.18 -10.82 -13.23
C THR A 61 -1.20 -11.72 -14.47
N LYS A 62 -1.29 -13.02 -14.25
CA LYS A 62 -1.44 -13.95 -15.35
C LYS A 62 -2.89 -13.93 -15.85
N PRO A 63 -3.12 -14.01 -17.17
CA PRO A 63 -4.48 -14.16 -17.67
C PRO A 63 -5.06 -15.51 -17.26
N LYS A 64 -6.38 -15.56 -17.11
CA LYS A 64 -7.11 -16.78 -16.78
C LYS A 64 -8.08 -17.08 -17.93
N PRO A 65 -7.65 -17.87 -18.94
CA PRO A 65 -8.48 -18.11 -20.12
C PRO A 65 -9.71 -18.97 -19.82
N LYS A 66 -9.74 -19.70 -18.71
CA LYS A 66 -10.84 -20.60 -18.33
C LYS A 66 -11.29 -20.37 -16.89
N ALA A 67 -11.50 -19.10 -16.52
CA ALA A 67 -12.07 -18.79 -15.21
C ALA A 67 -13.57 -19.04 -15.21
N ARG A 68 -14.12 -19.45 -14.06
CA ARG A 68 -15.54 -19.71 -13.93
C ARG A 68 -16.22 -18.53 -13.24
N ASN A 69 -17.30 -18.04 -13.84
CA ASN A 69 -18.14 -17.00 -13.23
C ASN A 69 -18.93 -17.61 -12.07
N PRO A 70 -18.73 -17.13 -10.82
CA PRO A 70 -19.41 -17.71 -9.66
C PRO A 70 -20.93 -17.54 -9.67
N ARG A 71 -21.47 -16.58 -10.44
CA ARG A 71 -22.93 -16.35 -10.53
C ARG A 71 -23.60 -17.28 -11.51
N SER A 72 -23.02 -17.49 -12.68
CA SER A 72 -23.64 -18.27 -13.75
C SER A 72 -23.03 -19.66 -13.94
N GLY A 73 -21.85 -19.88 -13.41
CA GLY A 73 -21.09 -21.11 -13.63
C GLY A 73 -20.41 -21.17 -14.99
N ASP A 74 -20.58 -20.14 -15.82
CA ASP A 74 -19.99 -20.10 -17.15
C ASP A 74 -18.48 -19.92 -17.11
N ILE A 75 -17.79 -20.47 -18.10
CA ILE A 75 -16.35 -20.29 -18.28
C ILE A 75 -16.14 -18.97 -19.01
N ILE A 76 -15.32 -18.08 -18.44
CA ILE A 76 -15.01 -16.77 -18.98
C ILE A 76 -13.49 -16.59 -19.11
N TYR A 77 -13.10 -15.70 -20.03
CA TYR A 77 -11.71 -15.27 -20.15
C TYR A 77 -11.46 -14.06 -19.24
N VAL A 78 -10.44 -14.17 -18.38
CA VAL A 78 -10.00 -13.05 -17.56
C VAL A 78 -8.65 -12.58 -18.09
N PRO A 79 -8.57 -11.37 -18.68
CA PRO A 79 -7.30 -10.87 -19.20
C PRO A 79 -6.31 -10.55 -18.09
N ALA A 80 -5.05 -10.44 -18.46
CA ALA A 80 -4.01 -10.00 -17.53
C ALA A 80 -4.35 -8.58 -17.04
N ARG A 81 -4.03 -8.34 -15.76
CA ARG A 81 -4.26 -7.05 -15.10
C ARG A 81 -2.99 -6.63 -14.37
N ARG A 82 -3.04 -5.48 -13.76
CA ARG A 82 -2.01 -5.01 -12.85
C ARG A 82 -2.54 -5.12 -11.43
N LYS A 83 -1.70 -5.54 -10.53
CA LYS A 83 -2.05 -5.67 -9.12
C LYS A 83 -0.95 -5.06 -8.27
N THR A 84 -1.34 -4.30 -7.25
CA THR A 84 -0.39 -3.70 -6.33
C THR A 84 -0.34 -4.47 -5.02
N HIS A 85 0.83 -4.48 -4.39
CA HIS A 85 0.98 -4.98 -3.04
C HIS A 85 2.19 -4.33 -2.37
N PHE A 86 2.19 -4.39 -1.05
CA PHE A 86 3.23 -3.85 -0.21
C PHE A 86 4.00 -4.96 0.47
N LYS A 87 5.33 -4.86 0.46
CA LYS A 87 6.21 -5.77 1.19
C LYS A 87 6.95 -4.99 2.27
N ALA A 88 6.78 -5.40 3.53
CA ALA A 88 7.46 -4.76 4.64
C ALA A 88 8.98 -4.91 4.51
N GLY A 89 9.71 -3.85 4.81
CA GLY A 89 11.17 -3.90 4.91
C GLY A 89 11.60 -4.54 6.22
N LYS A 90 12.92 -4.74 6.38
CA LYS A 90 13.47 -5.48 7.51
C LYS A 90 13.09 -4.88 8.87
N LEU A 91 13.20 -3.56 9.02
CA LEU A 91 12.89 -2.91 10.30
C LEU A 91 11.46 -3.17 10.74
N LEU A 92 10.51 -2.93 9.83
CA LEU A 92 9.09 -3.14 10.11
C LEU A 92 8.78 -4.63 10.32
N LYS A 93 9.35 -5.48 9.49
CA LYS A 93 9.15 -6.93 9.54
C LYS A 93 9.62 -7.51 10.87
N ASP A 94 10.78 -7.09 11.36
CA ASP A 94 11.33 -7.59 12.61
C ASP A 94 10.47 -7.18 13.82
N VAL A 95 9.95 -5.95 13.82
CA VAL A 95 9.04 -5.49 14.87
C VAL A 95 7.73 -6.29 14.86
N LEU A 96 7.19 -6.54 13.67
CA LEU A 96 5.91 -7.25 13.54
C LEU A 96 6.00 -8.73 13.86
N LYS A 97 7.19 -9.31 13.90
CA LYS A 97 7.41 -10.71 14.29
C LYS A 97 7.29 -10.93 15.81
N VAL A 98 7.37 -9.88 16.59
CA VAL A 98 7.24 -9.99 18.05
C VAL A 98 5.86 -10.52 18.40
N PRO A 99 5.75 -11.63 19.16
CA PRO A 99 4.45 -12.21 19.48
C PRO A 99 3.55 -11.27 20.27
N ILE A 100 2.26 -11.33 19.99
CA ILE A 100 1.26 -10.61 20.77
C ILE A 100 1.09 -11.35 22.10
N PRO A 101 1.13 -10.67 23.27
CA PRO A 101 0.88 -11.32 24.55
C PRO A 101 -0.48 -12.00 24.58
N ALA A 102 -0.52 -13.25 25.06
CA ALA A 102 -1.73 -14.09 25.03
C ALA A 102 -2.89 -13.56 25.88
N ASP A 103 -2.59 -12.76 26.89
CA ASP A 103 -3.59 -12.17 27.78
C ASP A 103 -4.18 -10.86 27.28
N ARG A 104 -3.81 -10.43 26.09
CA ARG A 104 -4.33 -9.21 25.45
C ARG A 104 -5.29 -9.57 24.33
N SER A 105 -6.39 -10.09 24.70
CA SER A 105 -7.44 -10.39 23.74
C SER A 105 -8.39 -9.22 23.55
#